data_25008cef109a4ef399654e6e3f496b55
#
_entry.id   25008cef109a4ef399654e6e3f496b55
#
_cell.length_a   1.000
_cell.length_b   1.000
_cell.length_c   1.000
_cell.angle_alpha   90.00
_cell.angle_beta   90.00
_cell.angle_gamma   90.00
#
_symmetry.space_group_name_H-M   'P 1'
#
loop_
_entity.id
_entity.type
_entity.pdbx_description
1 polymer ?
#
loop_
_entity_poly.entity_id
_entity_poly.type
_entity_poly.pdbx_seq_one_letter_code
_entity_poly.pdbx_strand_id
1 'polypeptide(L)'
;MITHVLAGLFRQGTTIIWYITKLSNPDKLHLYEPCHPELFDRLENWEKGMKDGMHGLPLWEDYLDIPDEFITLMRNKHPYKNAIIRFEEVKPYLNVINEIMSKIVIQPCRLNFVLKDIKLCYNCVTIAILRNPVDTYLSHFTADVLMNEDKVMKFSLEKTDGDPFFTNEIYRELAEIYDFPMNANNLEQFAVVWTLANYNAIIGADHVIVYEKLCMNPYGYIRQLNNTVTGLNFDPIHGDLINPYRAFKSVHYRNSILKEIESTVSDYGLDRFYDRVMEEGGFYEIH
;
A
#
# COMPACT_ATOMS: atom_id res chain seq x y z
N MET A 1 -3.55 -15.11 15.80
CA MET A 1 -4.20 -15.31 14.48
C MET A 1 -4.30 -13.99 13.76
N ILE A 2 -4.01 -13.97 12.48
CA ILE A 2 -4.24 -12.81 11.61
C ILE A 2 -5.74 -12.54 11.56
N THR A 3 -6.17 -11.40 12.07
CA THR A 3 -7.57 -11.00 12.13
C THR A 3 -7.92 -9.96 11.08
N HIS A 4 -6.94 -9.10 10.71
CA HIS A 4 -7.14 -8.04 9.73
C HIS A 4 -5.91 -7.84 8.85
N VAL A 5 -6.15 -7.50 7.58
CA VAL A 5 -5.10 -7.16 6.60
C VAL A 5 -5.43 -5.81 5.98
N LEU A 6 -4.51 -4.85 6.11
CA LEU A 6 -4.61 -3.51 5.52
C LEU A 6 -3.73 -3.46 4.27
N ALA A 7 -4.28 -3.75 3.10
CA ALA A 7 -3.53 -3.82 1.84
C ALA A 7 -3.63 -2.53 1.04
N GLY A 8 -2.54 -2.11 0.44
CA GLY A 8 -2.47 -0.96 -0.47
C GLY A 8 -1.06 -0.84 -1.01
N LEU A 9 -0.89 -0.23 -2.16
CA LEU A 9 0.42 0.07 -2.71
C LEU A 9 1.15 1.13 -1.87
N PHE A 10 2.44 1.25 -2.11
CA PHE A 10 3.23 2.35 -1.56
C PHE A 10 2.61 3.72 -1.92
N ARG A 11 2.76 4.68 -1.02
CA ARG A 11 2.30 6.07 -1.16
C ARG A 11 0.78 6.25 -1.22
N GLN A 12 0.01 5.22 -0.89
CA GLN A 12 -1.46 5.30 -0.79
C GLN A 12 -1.98 5.66 0.59
N GLY A 13 -1.09 6.05 1.52
CA GLY A 13 -1.48 6.41 2.89
C GLY A 13 -1.61 5.21 3.83
N THR A 14 -1.12 4.05 3.44
CA THR A 14 -1.15 2.80 4.21
C THR A 14 -0.53 2.95 5.60
N THR A 15 0.59 3.65 5.70
CA THR A 15 1.31 3.89 6.96
C THR A 15 0.47 4.65 7.99
N ILE A 16 -0.19 5.74 7.58
CA ILE A 16 -0.98 6.53 8.52
C ILE A 16 -2.26 5.80 8.94
N ILE A 17 -2.90 5.07 8.03
CA ILE A 17 -4.08 4.26 8.34
C ILE A 17 -3.70 3.13 9.30
N TRP A 18 -2.58 2.43 9.05
CA TRP A 18 -2.04 1.43 9.96
C TRP A 18 -1.77 2.02 11.35
N TYR A 19 -1.15 3.20 11.43
CA TYR A 19 -0.81 3.84 12.70
C TYR A 19 -2.06 4.26 13.49
N ILE A 20 -3.08 4.82 12.83
CA ILE A 20 -4.38 5.10 13.45
C ILE A 20 -5.01 3.80 13.97
N THR A 21 -4.96 2.73 13.19
CA THR A 21 -5.49 1.42 13.60
C THR A 21 -4.75 0.90 14.82
N LYS A 22 -3.42 1.02 14.86
CA LYS A 22 -2.58 0.64 16.02
C LYS A 22 -2.98 1.39 17.28
N LEU A 23 -3.08 2.72 17.21
CA LEU A 23 -3.44 3.56 18.36
C LEU A 23 -4.86 3.27 18.88
N SER A 24 -5.77 2.92 17.97
CA SER A 24 -7.18 2.63 18.32
C SER A 24 -7.41 1.20 18.81
N ASN A 25 -6.44 0.28 18.69
CA ASN A 25 -6.57 -1.13 19.07
C ASN A 25 -5.31 -1.63 19.80
N PRO A 26 -5.00 -1.11 21.00
CA PRO A 26 -3.77 -1.46 21.72
C PRO A 26 -3.73 -2.93 22.22
N ASP A 27 -4.84 -3.64 22.13
CA ASP A 27 -4.97 -5.06 22.49
C ASP A 27 -4.58 -6.02 21.35
N LYS A 28 -4.13 -5.49 20.22
CA LYS A 28 -3.71 -6.26 19.04
C LYS A 28 -2.24 -6.03 18.72
N LEU A 29 -1.60 -7.02 18.12
CA LEU A 29 -0.26 -6.88 17.53
C LEU A 29 -0.38 -6.26 16.13
N HIS A 30 0.34 -5.18 15.84
CA HIS A 30 0.26 -4.45 14.60
C HIS A 30 1.56 -4.53 13.80
N LEU A 31 1.64 -5.44 12.84
CA LEU A 31 2.84 -5.64 12.04
C LEU A 31 2.85 -4.77 10.80
N TYR A 32 3.74 -3.78 10.79
CA TYR A 32 3.98 -2.90 9.66
C TYR A 32 4.88 -3.58 8.63
N GLU A 33 4.46 -3.62 7.38
CA GLU A 33 5.19 -4.20 6.24
C GLU A 33 5.91 -5.54 6.53
N PRO A 34 5.19 -6.58 6.99
CA PRO A 34 5.83 -7.85 7.36
C PRO A 34 6.57 -8.51 6.20
N CYS A 35 6.25 -8.17 4.95
CA CYS A 35 6.92 -8.70 3.76
C CYS A 35 7.99 -7.73 3.20
N HIS A 36 8.48 -6.76 4.00
CA HIS A 36 9.56 -5.89 3.57
C HIS A 36 10.86 -6.69 3.41
N PRO A 37 11.55 -6.67 2.25
CA PRO A 37 12.73 -7.51 2.02
C PRO A 37 13.87 -7.27 3.02
N GLU A 38 13.99 -6.06 3.53
CA GLU A 38 14.99 -5.66 4.55
C GLU A 38 14.43 -5.70 5.99
N LEU A 39 13.28 -6.37 6.23
CA LEU A 39 12.64 -6.35 7.54
C LEU A 39 13.63 -6.70 8.67
N PHE A 40 14.31 -7.80 8.54
CA PHE A 40 15.16 -8.31 9.63
C PHE A 40 16.45 -7.52 9.81
N ASP A 41 16.99 -6.93 8.74
CA ASP A 41 18.13 -5.99 8.83
C ASP A 41 17.74 -4.71 9.56
N ARG A 42 16.49 -4.24 9.34
CA ARG A 42 15.93 -3.10 10.06
C ARG A 42 15.70 -3.42 11.53
N LEU A 43 15.18 -4.61 11.85
CA LEU A 43 14.94 -5.04 13.24
C LEU A 43 16.22 -5.17 14.06
N GLU A 44 17.31 -5.60 13.46
CA GLU A 44 18.62 -5.67 14.13
C GLU A 44 19.13 -4.32 14.66
N ASN A 45 18.68 -3.23 14.01
CA ASN A 45 19.08 -1.86 14.33
C ASN A 45 17.93 -1.03 14.94
N TRP A 46 16.80 -1.66 15.26
CA TRP A 46 15.62 -0.95 15.78
C TRP A 46 15.55 -1.05 17.30
N GLU A 47 15.39 0.10 17.96
CA GLU A 47 15.26 0.19 19.41
C GLU A 47 13.86 0.70 19.79
N LYS A 48 13.41 0.39 21.01
CA LYS A 48 12.12 0.84 21.53
C LYS A 48 12.06 2.37 21.57
N GLY A 49 10.98 2.94 21.02
CA GLY A 49 10.81 4.39 20.90
C GLY A 49 11.53 5.03 19.70
N MET A 50 12.29 4.25 18.92
CA MET A 50 12.89 4.74 17.68
C MET A 50 11.79 5.09 16.67
N LYS A 51 12.03 6.12 15.86
CA LYS A 51 11.12 6.58 14.82
C LYS A 51 11.81 6.49 13.46
N ASP A 52 11.05 6.07 12.44
CA ASP A 52 11.59 6.05 11.09
C ASP A 52 11.82 7.48 10.55
N GLY A 53 12.84 7.62 9.69
CA GLY A 53 13.25 8.94 9.17
C GLY A 53 12.25 9.58 8.20
N MET A 54 11.37 8.77 7.57
CA MET A 54 10.44 9.25 6.56
C MET A 54 9.10 9.72 7.14
N HIS A 55 8.56 9.00 8.12
CA HIS A 55 7.23 9.25 8.68
C HIS A 55 7.29 9.82 10.10
N GLY A 56 8.41 9.67 10.79
CA GLY A 56 8.55 10.03 12.20
C GLY A 56 7.74 9.15 13.15
N LEU A 57 7.44 7.90 12.75
CA LEU A 57 6.58 6.95 13.46
C LEU A 57 7.35 5.72 13.93
N PRO A 58 6.93 5.04 15.04
CA PRO A 58 7.58 3.85 15.54
C PRO A 58 7.11 2.59 14.77
N LEU A 59 7.50 2.48 13.49
CA LEU A 59 6.94 1.52 12.56
C LEU A 59 7.20 0.04 12.92
N TRP A 60 8.38 -0.27 13.47
CA TRP A 60 8.84 -1.63 13.70
C TRP A 60 8.80 -2.04 15.18
N GLU A 61 8.27 -1.18 16.06
CA GLU A 61 8.31 -1.37 17.51
C GLU A 61 7.61 -2.66 17.95
N ASP A 62 6.47 -3.01 17.35
CA ASP A 62 5.69 -4.20 17.72
C ASP A 62 6.43 -5.51 17.48
N TYR A 63 7.44 -5.51 16.60
CA TYR A 63 8.28 -6.69 16.37
C TYR A 63 9.20 -6.99 17.55
N LEU A 64 9.55 -5.98 18.38
CA LEU A 64 10.40 -6.14 19.55
C LEU A 64 9.71 -6.92 20.69
N ASP A 65 8.37 -7.00 20.65
CA ASP A 65 7.58 -7.74 21.63
C ASP A 65 7.31 -9.21 21.18
N ILE A 66 7.80 -9.61 19.99
CA ILE A 66 7.67 -10.98 19.48
C ILE A 66 8.80 -11.85 20.06
N PRO A 67 8.49 -13.05 20.61
CA PRO A 67 9.53 -13.97 21.09
C PRO A 67 10.55 -14.34 20.01
N ASP A 68 11.82 -14.46 20.39
CA ASP A 68 12.96 -14.69 19.48
C ASP A 68 12.80 -15.95 18.61
N GLU A 69 12.14 -16.99 19.14
CA GLU A 69 11.84 -18.19 18.37
C GLU A 69 10.93 -17.90 17.17
N PHE A 70 9.93 -17.04 17.32
CA PHE A 70 9.06 -16.63 16.19
C PHE A 70 9.79 -15.72 15.21
N ILE A 71 10.59 -14.77 15.69
CA ILE A 71 11.46 -13.94 14.84
C ILE A 71 12.37 -14.80 13.99
N THR A 72 12.97 -15.83 14.57
CA THR A 72 13.84 -16.79 13.86
C THR A 72 13.06 -17.57 12.79
N LEU A 73 11.86 -18.06 13.14
CA LEU A 73 11.00 -18.78 12.20
C LEU A 73 10.51 -17.86 11.06
N MET A 74 10.14 -16.63 11.39
CA MET A 74 9.76 -15.61 10.40
C MET A 74 10.91 -15.35 9.42
N ARG A 75 12.13 -15.12 9.92
CA ARG A 75 13.33 -14.92 9.09
C ARG A 75 13.56 -16.09 8.13
N ASN A 76 13.45 -17.32 8.61
CA ASN A 76 13.66 -18.53 7.80
C ASN A 76 12.58 -18.77 6.74
N LYS A 77 11.38 -18.21 6.92
CA LYS A 77 10.23 -18.39 5.99
C LYS A 77 9.91 -17.14 5.18
N HIS A 78 10.62 -16.03 5.43
CA HIS A 78 10.39 -14.78 4.74
C HIS A 78 10.62 -14.92 3.23
N PRO A 79 9.71 -14.40 2.37
CA PRO A 79 9.84 -14.57 0.93
C PRO A 79 11.04 -13.81 0.32
N TYR A 80 11.56 -12.77 1.00
CA TYR A 80 12.70 -11.93 0.54
C TYR A 80 12.58 -11.45 -0.91
N LYS A 81 11.36 -11.26 -1.40
CA LYS A 81 11.08 -10.91 -2.77
C LYS A 81 10.62 -9.46 -2.87
N ASN A 82 11.18 -8.72 -3.81
CA ASN A 82 10.83 -7.33 -4.07
C ASN A 82 9.97 -7.17 -5.33
N ALA A 83 9.10 -8.15 -5.58
CA ALA A 83 8.23 -8.19 -6.76
C ALA A 83 6.86 -8.78 -6.36
N ILE A 84 6.12 -9.37 -7.29
CA ILE A 84 4.87 -10.06 -6.98
C ILE A 84 5.15 -11.28 -6.11
N ILE A 85 4.53 -11.33 -4.94
CA ILE A 85 4.61 -12.48 -4.04
C ILE A 85 3.37 -13.34 -4.29
N ARG A 86 3.58 -14.59 -4.71
CA ARG A 86 2.48 -15.55 -4.89
C ARG A 86 2.03 -16.09 -3.55
N PHE A 87 0.79 -16.51 -3.46
CA PHE A 87 0.24 -16.99 -2.19
C PHE A 87 1.02 -18.17 -1.61
N GLU A 88 1.40 -19.14 -2.43
CA GLU A 88 2.17 -20.30 -1.99
C GLU A 88 3.58 -19.94 -1.47
N GLU A 89 4.17 -18.84 -1.95
CA GLU A 89 5.46 -18.34 -1.48
C GLU A 89 5.34 -17.69 -0.10
N VAL A 90 4.25 -16.94 0.16
CA VAL A 90 4.07 -16.20 1.41
C VAL A 90 3.35 -16.99 2.49
N LYS A 91 2.56 -18.00 2.13
CA LYS A 91 1.77 -18.80 3.07
C LYS A 91 2.56 -19.42 4.22
N PRO A 92 3.76 -20.03 4.01
CA PRO A 92 4.57 -20.56 5.11
C PRO A 92 4.98 -19.47 6.11
N TYR A 93 5.25 -18.27 5.64
CA TYR A 93 5.60 -17.12 6.45
C TYR A 93 4.39 -16.58 7.23
N LEU A 94 3.26 -16.41 6.56
CA LEU A 94 2.01 -15.95 7.20
C LEU A 94 1.49 -16.96 8.23
N ASN A 95 1.73 -18.26 8.05
CA ASN A 95 1.42 -19.28 9.07
C ASN A 95 2.19 -19.02 10.36
N VAL A 96 3.48 -18.70 10.29
CA VAL A 96 4.28 -18.35 11.49
C VAL A 96 3.69 -17.11 12.16
N ILE A 97 3.40 -16.05 11.40
CA ILE A 97 2.75 -14.84 11.95
C ILE A 97 1.42 -15.18 12.62
N ASN A 98 0.61 -16.02 11.99
CA ASN A 98 -0.72 -16.40 12.49
C ASN A 98 -0.68 -17.10 13.86
N GLU A 99 0.45 -17.68 14.25
CA GLU A 99 0.64 -18.41 15.50
C GLU A 99 1.18 -17.52 16.64
N ILE A 100 1.73 -16.34 16.36
CA ILE A 100 2.39 -15.48 17.38
C ILE A 100 1.43 -15.13 18.52
N MET A 101 0.21 -14.68 18.19
CA MET A 101 -0.83 -14.37 19.17
C MET A 101 -2.25 -14.40 18.57
N SER A 102 -3.27 -14.20 19.41
CA SER A 102 -4.68 -14.37 19.04
C SER A 102 -5.27 -13.27 18.15
N LYS A 103 -4.68 -12.06 18.15
CA LYS A 103 -5.21 -10.90 17.44
C LYS A 103 -4.08 -10.15 16.77
N ILE A 104 -3.95 -10.30 15.46
CA ILE A 104 -2.89 -9.68 14.68
C ILE A 104 -3.49 -8.87 13.52
N VAL A 105 -3.03 -7.65 13.36
CA VAL A 105 -3.27 -6.78 12.21
C VAL A 105 -1.98 -6.69 11.40
N ILE A 106 -2.02 -6.98 10.12
CA ILE A 106 -0.86 -6.82 9.23
C ILE A 106 -1.12 -5.75 8.18
N GLN A 107 -0.11 -4.98 7.86
CA GLN A 107 -0.14 -3.99 6.77
C GLN A 107 0.94 -4.35 5.73
N PRO A 108 0.65 -5.20 4.75
CA PRO A 108 1.59 -5.56 3.70
C PRO A 108 1.39 -4.71 2.45
N CYS A 109 2.41 -3.97 2.02
CA CYS A 109 2.35 -3.25 0.73
C CYS A 109 2.52 -4.17 -0.48
N ARG A 110 2.94 -5.43 -0.30
CA ARG A 110 3.32 -6.35 -1.38
C ARG A 110 2.34 -7.49 -1.62
N LEU A 111 1.23 -7.55 -0.87
CA LEU A 111 0.29 -8.68 -0.95
C LEU A 111 -1.04 -8.34 -1.63
N ASN A 112 -1.11 -7.25 -2.40
CA ASN A 112 -2.31 -6.81 -3.10
C ASN A 112 -2.84 -7.89 -4.07
N PHE A 113 -1.94 -8.60 -4.75
CA PHE A 113 -2.29 -9.62 -5.74
C PHE A 113 -2.83 -10.93 -5.13
N VAL A 114 -2.61 -11.16 -3.84
CA VAL A 114 -2.99 -12.40 -3.14
C VAL A 114 -3.94 -12.14 -1.96
N LEU A 115 -4.52 -10.95 -1.87
CA LEU A 115 -5.38 -10.54 -0.75
C LEU A 115 -6.59 -11.47 -0.59
N LYS A 116 -7.20 -11.89 -1.71
CA LYS A 116 -8.32 -12.84 -1.73
C LYS A 116 -7.93 -14.21 -1.15
N ASP A 117 -6.75 -14.71 -1.50
CA ASP A 117 -6.28 -16.00 -1.01
C ASP A 117 -5.98 -15.95 0.50
N ILE A 118 -5.39 -14.85 0.97
CA ILE A 118 -5.15 -14.59 2.39
C ILE A 118 -6.47 -14.59 3.16
N LYS A 119 -7.46 -13.84 2.68
CA LYS A 119 -8.79 -13.79 3.27
C LYS A 119 -9.40 -15.19 3.44
N LEU A 120 -9.38 -15.97 2.38
CA LEU A 120 -9.96 -17.32 2.38
C LEU A 120 -9.20 -18.28 3.29
N CYS A 121 -7.86 -18.19 3.32
CA CYS A 121 -7.03 -19.09 4.11
C CYS A 121 -7.12 -18.82 5.62
N TYR A 122 -7.11 -17.53 6.01
CA TYR A 122 -7.05 -17.13 7.42
C TYR A 122 -8.40 -16.69 7.98
N ASN A 123 -9.45 -16.64 7.18
CA ASN A 123 -10.79 -16.15 7.57
C ASN A 123 -10.70 -14.78 8.28
N CYS A 124 -9.92 -13.87 7.72
CA CYS A 124 -9.65 -12.55 8.26
C CYS A 124 -10.42 -11.46 7.50
N VAL A 125 -10.63 -10.31 8.13
CA VAL A 125 -11.17 -9.12 7.47
C VAL A 125 -10.08 -8.44 6.65
N THR A 126 -10.38 -8.14 5.39
CA THR A 126 -9.45 -7.53 4.46
C THR A 126 -9.91 -6.14 4.05
N ILE A 127 -8.98 -5.19 4.04
CA ILE A 127 -9.23 -3.79 3.77
C ILE A 127 -8.27 -3.34 2.67
N ALA A 128 -8.81 -2.89 1.53
CA ALA A 128 -8.02 -2.24 0.49
C ALA A 128 -7.93 -0.75 0.77
N ILE A 129 -6.74 -0.19 0.63
CA ILE A 129 -6.49 1.25 0.76
C ILE A 129 -6.16 1.78 -0.63
N LEU A 130 -6.99 2.70 -1.11
CA LEU A 130 -6.88 3.30 -2.42
C LEU A 130 -6.50 4.77 -2.33
N ARG A 131 -5.79 5.24 -3.33
CA ARG A 131 -5.47 6.64 -3.57
C ARG A 131 -5.48 6.92 -5.06
N ASN A 132 -5.91 8.14 -5.45
CA ASN A 132 -5.92 8.61 -6.83
C ASN A 132 -4.58 8.30 -7.54
N PRO A 133 -4.59 7.82 -8.80
CA PRO A 133 -3.37 7.41 -9.49
C PRO A 133 -2.38 8.56 -9.68
N VAL A 134 -2.84 9.76 -10.01
CA VAL A 134 -1.96 10.92 -10.20
C VAL A 134 -1.28 11.31 -8.89
N ASP A 135 -2.01 11.37 -7.78
CA ASP A 135 -1.44 11.72 -6.47
C ASP A 135 -0.52 10.62 -5.93
N THR A 136 -0.83 9.37 -6.23
CA THR A 136 0.05 8.23 -5.91
C THR A 136 1.35 8.34 -6.71
N TYR A 137 1.27 8.52 -8.03
CA TYR A 137 2.42 8.69 -8.90
C TYR A 137 3.31 9.84 -8.43
N LEU A 138 2.75 11.04 -8.26
CA LEU A 138 3.49 12.21 -7.80
C LEU A 138 4.10 12.05 -6.39
N SER A 139 3.54 11.17 -5.56
CA SER A 139 4.09 10.85 -4.24
C SER A 139 5.27 9.89 -4.26
N HIS A 140 5.52 9.20 -5.38
CA HIS A 140 6.71 8.38 -5.55
C HIS A 140 7.97 9.23 -5.74
N PHE A 141 7.83 10.48 -6.18
CA PHE A 141 8.93 11.38 -6.41
C PHE A 141 9.16 12.31 -5.23
N THR A 142 10.40 12.71 -5.00
CA THR A 142 10.77 13.60 -3.90
C THR A 142 10.22 15.01 -4.10
N ALA A 143 10.08 15.76 -3.02
CA ALA A 143 9.64 17.16 -3.07
C ALA A 143 10.47 18.03 -4.02
N ASP A 144 11.78 17.77 -4.12
CA ASP A 144 12.69 18.53 -4.99
C ASP A 144 12.33 18.40 -6.47
N VAL A 145 11.85 17.24 -6.90
CA VAL A 145 11.36 17.02 -8.27
C VAL A 145 10.05 17.76 -8.51
N LEU A 146 9.17 17.78 -7.50
CA LEU A 146 7.85 18.42 -7.60
C LEU A 146 7.91 19.95 -7.58
N MET A 147 9.00 20.54 -7.10
CA MET A 147 9.21 21.99 -7.06
C MET A 147 9.59 22.61 -8.42
N ASN A 148 9.94 21.78 -9.40
CA ASN A 148 10.31 22.22 -10.73
C ASN A 148 9.41 21.56 -11.77
N GLU A 149 8.45 22.32 -12.31
CA GLU A 149 7.41 21.83 -13.22
C GLU A 149 7.98 21.16 -14.48
N ASP A 150 9.03 21.73 -15.07
CA ASP A 150 9.69 21.15 -16.25
C ASP A 150 10.35 19.81 -15.93
N LYS A 151 10.88 19.66 -14.72
CA LYS A 151 11.49 18.40 -14.27
C LYS A 151 10.44 17.32 -14.01
N VAL A 152 9.24 17.68 -13.53
CA VAL A 152 8.16 16.71 -13.31
C VAL A 152 7.75 16.05 -14.62
N MET A 153 7.48 16.85 -15.66
CA MET A 153 7.12 16.32 -16.98
C MET A 153 8.25 15.50 -17.60
N LYS A 154 9.47 16.02 -17.55
CA LYS A 154 10.65 15.33 -18.06
C LYS A 154 10.89 14.01 -17.34
N PHE A 155 10.75 14.01 -16.01
CA PHE A 155 10.92 12.81 -15.19
C PHE A 155 9.83 11.77 -15.43
N SER A 156 8.58 12.20 -15.68
CA SER A 156 7.46 11.29 -15.95
C SER A 156 7.59 10.54 -17.29
N LEU A 157 8.28 11.13 -18.25
CA LEU A 157 8.41 10.58 -19.61
C LEU A 157 9.76 9.88 -19.86
N GLU A 158 10.79 10.16 -19.06
CA GLU A 158 12.10 9.53 -19.20
C GLU A 158 12.23 8.27 -18.35
N LYS A 159 12.94 7.27 -18.86
CA LYS A 159 13.40 6.12 -18.05
C LYS A 159 14.39 6.65 -17.01
N THR A 160 14.06 6.52 -15.74
CA THR A 160 15.00 6.78 -14.65
C THR A 160 15.54 5.46 -14.14
N ASP A 161 16.85 5.36 -14.00
CA ASP A 161 17.47 4.28 -13.26
C ASP A 161 17.11 4.42 -11.77
N GLY A 162 16.44 3.41 -11.23
CA GLY A 162 16.10 3.35 -9.82
C GLY A 162 14.67 3.79 -9.50
N ASP A 163 13.76 2.84 -9.57
CA ASP A 163 12.45 2.95 -8.95
C ASP A 163 12.60 2.65 -7.45
N PRO A 164 12.40 3.64 -6.56
CA PRO A 164 12.55 3.43 -5.12
C PRO A 164 11.45 2.54 -4.52
N PHE A 165 10.42 2.15 -5.30
CA PHE A 165 9.23 1.47 -4.84
C PHE A 165 8.90 0.18 -5.60
N PHE A 166 9.90 -0.48 -6.16
CA PHE A 166 9.80 -1.79 -6.84
C PHE A 166 8.75 -1.88 -7.97
N THR A 167 8.23 -0.77 -8.46
CA THR A 167 7.27 -0.75 -9.59
C THR A 167 7.85 -1.44 -10.80
N ASN A 168 9.13 -1.26 -11.05
CA ASN A 168 9.86 -1.86 -12.16
C ASN A 168 9.92 -3.40 -12.05
N GLU A 169 10.21 -3.95 -10.88
CA GLU A 169 10.24 -5.40 -10.66
C GLU A 169 8.86 -6.01 -10.82
N ILE A 170 7.82 -5.38 -10.24
CA ILE A 170 6.43 -5.84 -10.40
C ILE A 170 6.02 -5.75 -11.87
N TYR A 171 6.33 -4.64 -12.54
CA TYR A 171 5.99 -4.47 -13.95
C TYR A 171 6.60 -5.57 -14.83
N ARG A 172 7.87 -5.91 -14.63
CA ARG A 172 8.53 -6.97 -15.40
C ARG A 172 7.82 -8.32 -15.27
N GLU A 173 7.43 -8.70 -14.05
CA GLU A 173 6.67 -9.94 -13.84
C GLU A 173 5.27 -9.86 -14.50
N LEU A 174 4.59 -8.70 -14.43
CA LEU A 174 3.32 -8.51 -15.12
C LEU A 174 3.50 -8.54 -16.64
N ALA A 175 4.55 -7.95 -17.16
CA ALA A 175 4.86 -7.96 -18.58
C ALA A 175 5.09 -9.38 -19.13
N GLU A 176 5.76 -10.24 -18.36
CA GLU A 176 5.91 -11.66 -18.70
C GLU A 176 4.58 -12.42 -18.65
N ILE A 177 3.70 -12.12 -17.69
CA ILE A 177 2.40 -12.80 -17.52
C ILE A 177 1.40 -12.40 -18.61
N TYR A 178 1.38 -11.12 -18.98
CA TYR A 178 0.37 -10.52 -19.87
C TYR A 178 0.90 -10.16 -21.27
N ASP A 179 2.16 -10.47 -21.55
CA ASP A 179 2.85 -10.15 -22.82
C ASP A 179 2.90 -8.64 -23.12
N PHE A 180 3.18 -7.83 -22.08
CA PHE A 180 3.32 -6.39 -22.23
C PHE A 180 4.73 -5.98 -22.71
N PRO A 181 4.90 -4.79 -23.32
CA PRO A 181 6.20 -4.30 -23.78
C PRO A 181 7.21 -4.15 -22.63
N MET A 182 8.37 -4.83 -22.72
CA MET A 182 9.42 -4.78 -21.70
C MET A 182 10.14 -3.43 -21.60
N ASN A 183 9.97 -2.53 -22.56
CA ASN A 183 10.64 -1.24 -22.65
C ASN A 183 9.76 -0.04 -22.25
N ALA A 184 8.69 -0.29 -21.49
CA ALA A 184 7.80 0.74 -20.97
C ALA A 184 8.56 1.79 -20.14
N ASN A 185 8.16 3.05 -20.24
CA ASN A 185 8.68 4.12 -19.39
C ASN A 185 8.10 4.05 -17.95
N ASN A 186 8.60 4.86 -17.03
CA ASN A 186 8.20 4.79 -15.63
C ASN A 186 6.71 5.07 -15.40
N LEU A 187 6.10 5.97 -16.17
CA LEU A 187 4.68 6.27 -16.04
C LEU A 187 3.81 5.12 -16.55
N GLU A 188 4.20 4.51 -17.69
CA GLU A 188 3.53 3.32 -18.24
C GLU A 188 3.61 2.16 -17.24
N GLN A 189 4.81 1.87 -16.72
CA GLN A 189 5.01 0.83 -15.69
C GLN A 189 4.12 1.08 -14.47
N PHE A 190 4.12 2.33 -13.97
CA PHE A 190 3.29 2.72 -12.84
C PHE A 190 1.80 2.54 -13.14
N ALA A 191 1.30 3.00 -14.30
CA ALA A 191 -0.11 2.89 -14.68
C ALA A 191 -0.59 1.44 -14.67
N VAL A 192 0.20 0.52 -15.23
CA VAL A 192 -0.09 -0.92 -15.25
C VAL A 192 -0.08 -1.49 -13.84
N VAL A 193 0.97 -1.24 -13.06
CA VAL A 193 1.10 -1.77 -11.69
C VAL A 193 0.01 -1.22 -10.78
N TRP A 194 -0.25 0.10 -10.84
CA TRP A 194 -1.30 0.73 -10.04
C TRP A 194 -2.68 0.13 -10.34
N THR A 195 -3.00 -0.03 -11.63
CA THR A 195 -4.28 -0.57 -12.06
C THR A 195 -4.48 -2.01 -11.58
N LEU A 196 -3.53 -2.90 -11.89
CA LEU A 196 -3.68 -4.32 -11.60
C LEU A 196 -3.58 -4.63 -10.10
N ALA A 197 -2.68 -3.97 -9.38
CA ALA A 197 -2.53 -4.20 -7.95
C ALA A 197 -3.76 -3.72 -7.16
N ASN A 198 -4.30 -2.53 -7.48
CA ASN A 198 -5.50 -2.02 -6.83
C ASN A 198 -6.75 -2.82 -7.20
N TYR A 199 -6.88 -3.24 -8.45
CA TYR A 199 -7.96 -4.12 -8.87
C TYR A 199 -7.95 -5.43 -8.06
N ASN A 200 -6.80 -6.10 -7.96
CA ASN A 200 -6.67 -7.33 -7.17
C ASN A 200 -6.95 -7.09 -5.68
N ALA A 201 -6.50 -5.96 -5.12
CA ALA A 201 -6.83 -5.61 -3.74
C ALA A 201 -8.34 -5.45 -3.53
N ILE A 202 -9.03 -4.73 -4.43
CA ILE A 202 -10.50 -4.52 -4.35
C ILE A 202 -11.27 -5.83 -4.40
N ILE A 203 -10.95 -6.71 -5.34
CA ILE A 203 -11.68 -8.00 -5.45
C ILE A 203 -11.42 -8.95 -4.27
N GLY A 204 -10.34 -8.72 -3.53
CA GLY A 204 -9.99 -9.47 -2.32
C GLY A 204 -10.47 -8.82 -1.02
N ALA A 205 -10.95 -7.57 -1.06
CA ALA A 205 -11.27 -6.80 0.13
C ALA A 205 -12.73 -6.95 0.59
N ASP A 206 -12.94 -6.87 1.92
CA ASP A 206 -14.27 -6.69 2.53
C ASP A 206 -14.66 -5.21 2.57
N HIS A 207 -13.64 -4.33 2.73
CA HIS A 207 -13.83 -2.89 2.85
C HIS A 207 -12.79 -2.15 2.02
N VAL A 208 -13.17 -0.95 1.56
CA VAL A 208 -12.27 -0.04 0.83
C VAL A 208 -12.16 1.27 1.59
N ILE A 209 -10.93 1.70 1.86
CA ILE A 209 -10.60 3.02 2.40
C ILE A 209 -10.03 3.87 1.28
N VAL A 210 -10.66 5.02 1.02
CA VAL A 210 -10.20 6.00 0.02
C VAL A 210 -9.45 7.12 0.73
N TYR A 211 -8.17 7.26 0.45
CA TYR A 211 -7.28 8.19 1.18
C TYR A 211 -7.72 9.65 1.04
N GLU A 212 -8.19 10.07 -0.12
CA GLU A 212 -8.71 11.42 -0.35
C GLU A 212 -9.93 11.72 0.52
N LYS A 213 -10.89 10.78 0.61
CA LYS A 213 -12.08 10.93 1.47
C LYS A 213 -11.69 11.07 2.94
N LEU A 214 -10.68 10.30 3.38
CA LEU A 214 -10.12 10.41 4.71
C LEU A 214 -9.50 11.80 4.94
N CYS A 215 -8.74 12.32 4.00
CA CYS A 215 -8.10 13.63 4.11
C CYS A 215 -9.11 14.81 4.05
N MET A 216 -10.18 14.69 3.25
CA MET A 216 -11.21 15.74 3.16
C MET A 216 -12.05 15.87 4.43
N ASN A 217 -12.33 14.77 5.11
CA ASN A 217 -13.13 14.77 6.33
C ASN A 217 -12.61 13.72 7.33
N PRO A 218 -11.45 13.93 7.97
CA PRO A 218 -10.80 12.93 8.80
C PRO A 218 -11.71 12.36 9.89
N TYR A 219 -12.31 13.24 10.69
CA TYR A 219 -13.15 12.82 11.81
C TYR A 219 -14.44 12.11 11.39
N GLY A 220 -15.11 12.63 10.35
CA GLY A 220 -16.34 12.03 9.83
C GLY A 220 -16.07 10.67 9.20
N TYR A 221 -15.00 10.58 8.40
CA TYR A 221 -14.64 9.35 7.73
C TYR A 221 -14.14 8.27 8.71
N ILE A 222 -13.35 8.64 9.72
CA ILE A 222 -12.92 7.72 10.78
C ILE A 222 -14.13 7.18 11.55
N ARG A 223 -15.14 8.02 11.88
CA ARG A 223 -16.40 7.55 12.49
C ARG A 223 -17.14 6.57 11.58
N GLN A 224 -17.17 6.82 10.28
CA GLN A 224 -17.79 5.91 9.32
C GLN A 224 -17.07 4.56 9.32
N LEU A 225 -15.73 4.55 9.27
CA LEU A 225 -14.93 3.32 9.34
C LEU A 225 -15.22 2.53 10.61
N ASN A 226 -15.33 3.18 11.75
CA ASN A 226 -15.66 2.54 13.01
C ASN A 226 -17.01 1.82 13.01
N ASN A 227 -17.95 2.31 12.20
CA ASN A 227 -19.28 1.69 12.07
C ASN A 227 -19.34 0.60 10.99
N THR A 228 -18.40 0.59 10.06
CA THR A 228 -18.45 -0.30 8.88
C THR A 228 -17.44 -1.43 8.96
N VAL A 229 -16.26 -1.20 9.50
CA VAL A 229 -15.19 -2.22 9.58
C VAL A 229 -15.36 -3.05 10.83
N THR A 230 -15.68 -4.30 10.64
CA THR A 230 -15.92 -5.22 11.76
C THR A 230 -14.62 -5.59 12.49
N GLY A 231 -14.63 -5.55 13.82
CA GLY A 231 -13.54 -6.04 14.67
C GLY A 231 -12.31 -5.14 14.77
N LEU A 232 -12.34 -3.94 14.18
CA LEU A 232 -11.39 -2.85 14.41
C LEU A 232 -12.13 -1.62 14.94
N ASN A 233 -11.48 -0.94 15.88
CA ASN A 233 -11.88 0.40 16.27
C ASN A 233 -11.09 1.44 15.47
N PHE A 234 -11.72 2.56 15.20
CA PHE A 234 -11.11 3.74 14.60
C PHE A 234 -11.51 4.94 15.47
N ASP A 235 -10.62 5.37 16.37
CA ASP A 235 -10.93 6.50 17.26
C ASP A 235 -10.80 7.83 16.49
N PRO A 236 -11.89 8.62 16.39
CA PRO A 236 -11.87 9.91 15.70
C PRO A 236 -10.85 10.90 16.23
N ILE A 237 -10.40 10.77 17.49
CA ILE A 237 -9.36 11.64 18.07
C ILE A 237 -8.07 11.62 17.25
N HIS A 238 -7.80 10.53 16.53
CA HIS A 238 -6.63 10.40 15.68
C HIS A 238 -6.77 11.09 14.31
N GLY A 239 -7.89 11.77 14.06
CA GLY A 239 -8.08 12.60 12.87
C GLY A 239 -7.03 13.71 12.74
N ASP A 240 -6.48 14.21 13.85
CA ASP A 240 -5.39 15.20 13.86
C ASP A 240 -4.08 14.71 13.24
N LEU A 241 -3.89 13.39 13.14
CA LEU A 241 -2.72 12.79 12.49
C LEU A 241 -2.80 12.88 10.97
N ILE A 242 -4.00 13.13 10.43
CA ILE A 242 -4.22 13.25 8.99
C ILE A 242 -3.87 14.66 8.54
N ASN A 243 -2.90 14.77 7.64
CA ASN A 243 -2.61 16.04 7.00
C ASN A 243 -3.39 16.14 5.68
N PRO A 244 -4.44 16.98 5.60
CA PRO A 244 -5.28 17.11 4.41
C PRO A 244 -4.50 17.58 3.17
N TYR A 245 -3.44 18.37 3.37
CA TYR A 245 -2.60 18.85 2.26
C TYR A 245 -1.74 17.76 1.61
N ARG A 246 -1.66 16.57 2.22
CA ARG A 246 -0.96 15.42 1.62
C ARG A 246 -1.80 14.62 0.64
N ALA A 247 -3.12 14.81 0.62
CA ALA A 247 -4.00 14.09 -0.30
C ALA A 247 -3.78 14.54 -1.74
N PHE A 248 -3.74 15.86 -1.93
CA PHE A 248 -3.72 16.46 -3.25
C PHE A 248 -2.36 17.11 -3.53
N LYS A 249 -1.75 16.71 -4.62
CA LYS A 249 -0.56 17.37 -5.13
C LYS A 249 -0.99 18.44 -6.12
N SER A 250 -0.85 19.71 -5.73
CA SER A 250 -1.10 20.82 -6.63
C SER A 250 0.02 20.93 -7.65
N VAL A 251 -0.23 20.48 -8.88
CA VAL A 251 0.73 20.55 -9.99
C VAL A 251 -0.04 20.92 -11.25
N HIS A 252 0.51 21.81 -12.05
CA HIS A 252 -0.09 22.24 -13.32
C HIS A 252 -0.31 21.09 -14.32
N TYR A 253 0.45 20.00 -14.19
CA TYR A 253 0.44 18.87 -15.13
C TYR A 253 -0.46 17.70 -14.72
N ARG A 254 -1.31 17.84 -13.67
CA ARG A 254 -2.21 16.76 -13.25
C ARG A 254 -3.00 16.14 -14.41
N ASN A 255 -3.62 16.99 -15.21
CA ASN A 255 -4.43 16.52 -16.35
C ASN A 255 -3.61 15.85 -17.44
N SER A 256 -2.35 16.26 -17.64
CA SER A 256 -1.46 15.62 -18.60
C SER A 256 -1.03 14.24 -18.11
N ILE A 257 -0.68 14.12 -16.83
CA ILE A 257 -0.33 12.84 -16.21
C ILE A 257 -1.53 11.89 -16.23
N LEU A 258 -2.73 12.38 -15.90
CA LEU A 258 -3.94 11.57 -15.94
C LEU A 258 -4.22 11.03 -17.34
N LYS A 259 -4.15 11.88 -18.36
CA LYS A 259 -4.34 11.48 -19.77
C LYS A 259 -3.31 10.44 -20.22
N GLU A 260 -2.07 10.58 -19.79
CA GLU A 260 -1.02 9.62 -20.10
C GLU A 260 -1.28 8.25 -19.43
N ILE A 261 -1.73 8.27 -18.15
CA ILE A 261 -2.17 7.05 -17.45
C ILE A 261 -3.33 6.39 -18.19
N GLU A 262 -4.36 7.15 -18.56
CA GLU A 262 -5.53 6.65 -19.27
C GLU A 262 -5.17 6.10 -20.65
N SER A 263 -4.31 6.80 -21.41
CA SER A 263 -3.78 6.31 -22.70
C SER A 263 -3.04 4.99 -22.53
N THR A 264 -2.13 4.91 -21.56
CA THR A 264 -1.39 3.68 -21.27
C THR A 264 -2.34 2.52 -20.92
N VAL A 265 -3.29 2.78 -20.04
CA VAL A 265 -4.28 1.77 -19.62
C VAL A 265 -5.03 1.21 -20.84
N SER A 266 -5.45 2.09 -21.76
CA SER A 266 -6.13 1.69 -22.99
C SER A 266 -5.21 0.93 -23.96
N ASP A 267 -3.98 1.41 -24.16
CA ASP A 267 -3.00 0.77 -25.02
C ASP A 267 -2.63 -0.65 -24.58
N TYR A 268 -2.71 -0.89 -23.25
CA TYR A 268 -2.46 -2.20 -22.63
C TYR A 268 -3.73 -3.05 -22.44
N GLY A 269 -4.90 -2.53 -22.87
CA GLY A 269 -6.18 -3.25 -22.77
C GLY A 269 -6.67 -3.43 -21.34
N LEU A 270 -6.33 -2.51 -20.46
CA LEU A 270 -6.64 -2.58 -19.01
C LEU A 270 -7.84 -1.72 -18.61
N ASP A 271 -8.56 -1.08 -19.54
CA ASP A 271 -9.68 -0.16 -19.27
C ASP A 271 -10.66 -0.71 -18.25
N ARG A 272 -11.13 -1.95 -18.42
CA ARG A 272 -12.09 -2.56 -17.49
C ARG A 272 -11.58 -2.65 -16.05
N PHE A 273 -10.30 -2.91 -15.86
CA PHE A 273 -9.68 -3.00 -14.52
C PHE A 273 -9.54 -1.61 -13.92
N TYR A 274 -9.10 -0.66 -14.73
CA TYR A 274 -8.93 0.74 -14.36
C TYR A 274 -10.26 1.38 -13.96
N ASP A 275 -11.28 1.28 -14.80
CA ASP A 275 -12.61 1.82 -14.54
C ASP A 275 -13.17 1.30 -13.23
N ARG A 276 -13.02 0.00 -12.96
CA ARG A 276 -13.46 -0.58 -11.69
C ARG A 276 -12.76 0.05 -10.49
N VAL A 277 -11.46 0.33 -10.57
CA VAL A 277 -10.72 0.98 -9.47
C VAL A 277 -11.14 2.45 -9.34
N MET A 278 -11.30 3.16 -10.45
CA MET A 278 -11.72 4.57 -10.47
C MET A 278 -13.13 4.75 -9.90
N GLU A 279 -14.07 3.88 -10.23
CA GLU A 279 -15.43 3.85 -9.69
C GLU A 279 -15.43 3.58 -8.19
N GLU A 280 -14.74 2.53 -7.72
CA GLU A 280 -14.70 2.16 -6.31
C GLU A 280 -14.06 3.27 -5.45
N GLY A 281 -13.03 3.94 -5.97
CA GLY A 281 -12.40 5.10 -5.34
C GLY A 281 -13.28 6.35 -5.38
N GLY A 282 -14.22 6.44 -6.32
CA GLY A 282 -14.96 7.66 -6.65
C GLY A 282 -14.03 8.73 -7.24
N PHE A 283 -12.96 8.31 -7.95
CA PHE A 283 -11.93 9.22 -8.42
C PHE A 283 -12.36 10.06 -9.63
N TYR A 284 -13.39 9.65 -10.36
CA TYR A 284 -14.00 10.46 -11.43
C TYR A 284 -14.69 11.74 -10.91
N GLU A 285 -15.06 11.78 -9.63
CA GLU A 285 -15.75 12.91 -8.98
C GLU A 285 -14.78 13.85 -8.24
N ILE A 286 -13.53 13.45 -8.06
CA ILE A 286 -12.49 14.18 -7.32
C ILE A 286 -11.59 14.92 -8.32
N HIS A 287 -12.10 16.01 -8.90
CA HIS A 287 -11.34 16.89 -9.80
C HIS A 287 -11.17 18.30 -9.25
#